data_3350abbd7be718698540dc8ec704d68b
#
_entry.id   3350abbd7be718698540dc8ec704d68b
#
_cell.length_a   1.000
_cell.length_b   1.000
_cell.length_c   1.000
_cell.angle_alpha   90.00
_cell.angle_beta   90.00
_cell.angle_gamma   90.00
#
_symmetry.space_group_name_H-M   'P 1'
#
loop_
_entity.id
_entity.type
_entity.pdbx_description
1 polymer ?
#
loop_
_entity_poly.entity_id
_entity_poly.type
_entity_poly.pdbx_seq_one_letter_code
_entity_poly.pdbx_strand_id
1 'polypeptide(L)'
;TAKAIQSYLSDAFSEYESTYGITPLPTASLAVRFKNIVTTAFKKTGNKVAILIDEYDSPLQHSWMIAEHNDCTDVYRNVFAVLKACDEFEKFVFITGITKFTQISLFSVLNNLSNISFTPENAAICGITEEEMKENFMPEIKKMSEANNWSVEETHDRLKAYYDGYHFCDENMVDIY
;
A
#
# COMPACT_ATOMS: atom_id res chain seq x y z
N THR A 1 11.52 -17.81 0.27
CA THR A 1 11.10 -18.91 -0.61
C THR A 1 9.63 -18.77 -1.02
N ALA A 2 9.23 -19.36 -2.16
CA ALA A 2 7.84 -19.39 -2.63
C ALA A 2 6.89 -19.97 -1.58
N LYS A 3 7.33 -21.00 -0.86
CA LYS A 3 6.55 -21.61 0.24
C LYS A 3 6.29 -20.63 1.40
N ALA A 4 7.27 -19.81 1.76
CA ALA A 4 7.09 -18.81 2.82
C ALA A 4 6.05 -17.76 2.42
N ILE A 5 6.10 -17.29 1.18
CA ILE A 5 5.11 -16.36 0.62
C ILE A 5 3.71 -17.00 0.61
N GLN A 6 3.62 -18.24 0.16
CA GLN A 6 2.35 -18.98 0.16
C GLN A 6 1.76 -19.12 1.56
N SER A 7 2.60 -19.45 2.56
CA SER A 7 2.16 -19.55 3.95
C SER A 7 1.65 -18.22 4.47
N TYR A 8 2.41 -17.15 4.29
CA TYR A 8 2.04 -15.81 4.73
C TYR A 8 0.70 -15.35 4.13
N LEU A 9 0.53 -15.50 2.82
CA LEU A 9 -0.74 -15.16 2.16
C LEU A 9 -1.89 -16.06 2.61
N SER A 10 -1.60 -17.35 2.83
CA SER A 10 -2.60 -18.29 3.33
C SER A 10 -3.10 -17.91 4.71
N ASP A 11 -2.20 -17.49 5.60
CA ASP A 11 -2.55 -17.08 6.97
C ASP A 11 -3.38 -15.79 6.94
N ALA A 12 -2.97 -14.80 6.15
CA ALA A 12 -3.74 -13.56 5.97
C ALA A 12 -5.14 -13.83 5.39
N PHE A 13 -5.26 -14.71 4.41
CA PHE A 13 -6.56 -15.07 3.85
C PHE A 13 -7.46 -15.80 4.84
N SER A 14 -6.87 -16.61 5.74
CA SER A 14 -7.64 -17.33 6.77
C SER A 14 -8.37 -16.38 7.72
N GLU A 15 -7.80 -15.22 8.03
CA GLU A 15 -8.46 -14.20 8.85
C GLU A 15 -9.71 -13.64 8.15
N TYR A 16 -9.58 -13.29 6.87
CA TYR A 16 -10.73 -12.81 6.08
C TYR A 16 -11.78 -13.91 5.85
N GLU A 17 -11.35 -15.15 5.59
CA GLU A 17 -12.24 -16.29 5.47
C GLU A 17 -13.04 -16.51 6.74
N SER A 18 -12.39 -16.43 7.91
CA SER A 18 -13.06 -16.48 9.21
C SER A 18 -14.07 -15.35 9.36
N THR A 19 -13.69 -14.12 9.06
CA THR A 19 -14.56 -12.93 9.15
C THR A 19 -15.81 -13.05 8.29
N TYR A 20 -15.66 -13.59 7.09
CA TYR A 20 -16.77 -13.76 6.16
C TYR A 20 -17.39 -15.16 6.20
N GLY A 21 -17.02 -16.01 7.16
CA GLY A 21 -17.57 -17.37 7.32
C GLY A 21 -17.40 -18.23 6.07
N ILE A 22 -16.24 -18.14 5.45
CA ILE A 22 -15.86 -18.95 4.27
C ILE A 22 -15.11 -20.17 4.79
N THR A 23 -15.53 -21.35 4.35
CA THR A 23 -14.77 -22.58 4.55
C THR A 23 -14.02 -22.89 3.26
N PRO A 24 -12.69 -22.69 3.22
CA PRO A 24 -11.92 -22.92 2.01
C PRO A 24 -11.86 -24.43 1.72
N LEU A 25 -11.90 -24.78 0.44
CA LEU A 25 -11.62 -26.16 0.02
C LEU A 25 -10.14 -26.48 0.28
N PRO A 26 -9.80 -27.66 0.80
CA PRO A 26 -8.40 -28.02 1.12
C PRO A 26 -7.43 -27.92 -0.07
N THR A 27 -7.96 -28.05 -1.29
CA THR A 27 -7.20 -27.98 -2.55
C THR A 27 -7.27 -26.62 -3.24
N ALA A 28 -7.94 -25.64 -2.63
CA ALA A 28 -8.09 -24.33 -3.25
C ALA A 28 -6.76 -23.58 -3.32
N SER A 29 -6.40 -23.10 -4.51
CA SER A 29 -5.25 -22.22 -4.67
C SER A 29 -5.48 -20.86 -3.98
N LEU A 30 -4.39 -20.14 -3.68
CA LEU A 30 -4.48 -18.78 -3.11
C LEU A 30 -5.33 -17.83 -3.98
N ALA A 31 -5.21 -17.93 -5.30
CA ALA A 31 -6.03 -17.15 -6.23
C ALA A 31 -7.53 -17.43 -6.06
N VAL A 32 -7.92 -18.70 -5.93
CA VAL A 32 -9.31 -19.09 -5.70
C VAL A 32 -9.80 -18.62 -4.34
N ARG A 33 -8.99 -18.73 -3.30
CA ARG A 33 -9.33 -18.25 -1.95
C ARG A 33 -9.53 -16.74 -1.96
N PHE A 34 -8.60 -15.98 -2.55
CA PHE A 34 -8.71 -14.53 -2.66
C PHE A 34 -9.97 -14.10 -3.41
N LYS A 35 -10.25 -14.72 -4.59
CA LYS A 35 -11.48 -14.46 -5.32
C LYS A 35 -12.73 -14.72 -4.46
N ASN A 36 -12.76 -15.82 -3.73
CA ASN A 36 -13.88 -16.16 -2.85
C ASN A 36 -14.06 -15.15 -1.72
N ILE A 37 -12.98 -14.63 -1.15
CA ILE A 37 -13.03 -13.57 -0.12
C ILE A 37 -13.70 -12.33 -0.70
N VAL A 38 -13.20 -11.80 -1.82
CA VAL A 38 -13.72 -10.58 -2.46
C VAL A 38 -15.21 -10.75 -2.82
N THR A 39 -15.56 -11.83 -3.50
CA THR A 39 -16.94 -12.06 -3.95
C THR A 39 -17.91 -12.33 -2.79
N THR A 40 -17.46 -12.98 -1.71
CA THR A 40 -18.28 -13.24 -0.54
C THR A 40 -18.45 -11.97 0.30
N ALA A 41 -17.42 -11.16 0.46
CA ALA A 41 -17.49 -9.86 1.10
C ALA A 41 -18.54 -8.98 0.40
N PHE A 42 -18.48 -8.87 -0.93
CA PHE A 42 -19.50 -8.15 -1.70
C PHE A 42 -20.91 -8.70 -1.48
N LYS A 43 -21.11 -10.01 -1.59
CA LYS A 43 -22.43 -10.64 -1.44
C LYS A 43 -23.01 -10.43 -0.05
N LYS A 44 -22.19 -10.46 0.99
CA LYS A 44 -22.65 -10.31 2.39
C LYS A 44 -22.94 -8.87 2.78
N THR A 45 -22.15 -7.93 2.28
CA THR A 45 -22.26 -6.53 2.66
C THR A 45 -23.14 -5.71 1.72
N GLY A 46 -23.33 -6.18 0.48
CA GLY A 46 -23.92 -5.39 -0.61
C GLY A 46 -23.03 -4.24 -1.10
N ASN A 47 -21.82 -4.11 -0.57
CA ASN A 47 -20.88 -3.04 -0.92
C ASN A 47 -19.70 -3.58 -1.71
N LYS A 48 -19.23 -2.81 -2.69
CA LYS A 48 -18.00 -3.10 -3.39
C LYS A 48 -16.80 -3.05 -2.43
N VAL A 49 -15.81 -3.91 -2.67
CA VAL A 49 -14.68 -4.14 -1.77
C VAL A 49 -13.55 -3.16 -2.08
N ALA A 50 -13.00 -2.50 -1.06
CA ALA A 50 -11.73 -1.80 -1.16
C ALA A 50 -10.59 -2.78 -0.83
N ILE A 51 -9.58 -2.82 -1.70
CA ILE A 51 -8.40 -3.69 -1.55
C ILE A 51 -7.18 -2.80 -1.37
N LEU A 52 -6.52 -2.92 -0.22
CA LEU A 52 -5.32 -2.16 0.12
C LEU A 52 -4.16 -3.15 0.28
N ILE A 53 -3.08 -2.93 -0.46
CA ILE A 53 -1.89 -3.78 -0.44
C ILE A 53 -0.68 -2.87 -0.22
N ASP A 54 -0.12 -2.96 0.97
CA ASP A 54 1.07 -2.20 1.33
C ASP A 54 2.34 -3.04 1.12
N GLU A 55 3.43 -2.39 0.72
CA GLU A 55 4.73 -3.01 0.48
C GLU A 55 4.66 -4.28 -0.40
N TYR A 56 3.90 -4.21 -1.49
CA TYR A 56 3.66 -5.37 -2.37
C TYR A 56 4.93 -6.08 -2.83
N ASP A 57 6.03 -5.38 -2.90
CA ASP A 57 7.32 -5.85 -3.41
C ASP A 57 8.26 -6.35 -2.30
N SER A 58 7.95 -6.12 -1.03
CA SER A 58 8.79 -6.51 0.11
C SER A 58 9.20 -8.00 0.08
N PRO A 59 8.30 -8.96 -0.14
CA PRO A 59 8.70 -10.37 -0.22
C PRO A 59 9.52 -10.73 -1.45
N LEU A 60 9.40 -9.98 -2.54
CA LEU A 60 10.16 -10.19 -3.76
C LEU A 60 11.58 -9.66 -3.66
N GLN A 61 11.78 -8.54 -2.95
CA GLN A 61 13.11 -7.97 -2.73
C GLN A 61 14.08 -8.98 -2.09
N HIS A 62 13.60 -9.76 -1.14
CA HIS A 62 14.39 -10.81 -0.49
C HIS A 62 14.62 -12.03 -1.39
N SER A 63 13.93 -12.17 -2.50
CA SER A 63 14.05 -13.30 -3.41
C SER A 63 15.00 -13.05 -4.59
N TRP A 64 15.36 -11.81 -4.89
CA TRP A 64 16.15 -11.48 -6.09
C TRP A 64 17.53 -12.15 -6.16
N MET A 65 18.08 -12.50 -5.02
CA MET A 65 19.39 -13.16 -4.93
C MET A 65 19.32 -14.69 -4.84
N ILE A 66 18.12 -15.28 -4.94
CA ILE A 66 17.94 -16.72 -4.78
C ILE A 66 17.40 -17.37 -6.08
N ALA A 67 17.73 -18.64 -6.28
CA ALA A 67 17.32 -19.39 -7.47
C ALA A 67 15.80 -19.51 -7.63
N GLU A 68 15.04 -19.39 -6.53
CA GLU A 68 13.57 -19.50 -6.48
C GLU A 68 12.84 -18.18 -6.81
N HIS A 69 13.54 -17.16 -7.28
CA HIS A 69 12.91 -15.86 -7.57
C HIS A 69 11.72 -15.97 -8.54
N ASN A 70 11.85 -16.76 -9.59
CA ASN A 70 10.78 -16.97 -10.56
C ASN A 70 9.54 -17.62 -9.92
N ASP A 71 9.74 -18.61 -9.05
CA ASP A 71 8.66 -19.29 -8.34
C ASP A 71 7.94 -18.31 -7.38
N CYS A 72 8.69 -17.43 -6.72
CA CYS A 72 8.13 -16.37 -5.89
C CYS A 72 7.26 -15.42 -6.74
N THR A 73 7.77 -15.00 -7.88
CA THR A 73 7.07 -14.11 -8.82
C THR A 73 5.79 -14.75 -9.35
N ASP A 74 5.79 -16.05 -9.64
CA ASP A 74 4.63 -16.75 -10.13
C ASP A 74 3.50 -16.88 -9.09
N VAL A 75 3.85 -17.08 -7.81
CA VAL A 75 2.87 -17.03 -6.71
C VAL A 75 2.15 -15.68 -6.70
N TYR A 76 2.91 -14.58 -6.76
CA TYR A 76 2.35 -13.24 -6.80
C TYR A 76 1.51 -12.98 -8.02
N ARG A 77 2.02 -13.33 -9.21
CA ARG A 77 1.28 -13.16 -10.47
C ARG A 77 -0.07 -13.80 -10.43
N ASN A 78 -0.16 -15.03 -9.92
CA ASN A 78 -1.41 -15.76 -9.82
C ASN A 78 -2.41 -15.13 -8.86
N VAL A 79 -1.94 -14.59 -7.72
CA VAL A 79 -2.81 -13.93 -6.75
C VAL A 79 -3.26 -12.57 -7.26
N PHE A 80 -2.35 -11.77 -7.81
CA PHE A 80 -2.69 -10.42 -8.30
C PHE A 80 -3.57 -10.45 -9.57
N ALA A 81 -3.51 -11.51 -10.38
CA ALA A 81 -4.42 -11.68 -11.52
C ALA A 81 -5.90 -11.69 -11.09
N VAL A 82 -6.18 -12.02 -9.83
CA VAL A 82 -7.54 -12.00 -9.26
C VAL A 82 -8.12 -10.59 -9.23
N LEU A 83 -7.30 -9.55 -9.00
CA LEU A 83 -7.75 -8.16 -9.00
C LEU A 83 -8.47 -7.81 -10.30
N LYS A 84 -7.90 -8.19 -11.44
CA LYS A 84 -8.57 -7.99 -12.73
C LYS A 84 -9.82 -8.85 -12.90
N ALA A 85 -9.81 -10.05 -12.34
CA ALA A 85 -10.94 -10.97 -12.43
C ALA A 85 -12.11 -10.60 -11.50
N CYS A 86 -11.88 -9.70 -10.56
CA CYS A 86 -12.84 -9.24 -9.55
C CYS A 86 -13.25 -7.76 -9.73
N ASP A 87 -12.85 -7.10 -10.81
CA ASP A 87 -13.06 -5.66 -11.07
C ASP A 87 -14.53 -5.20 -10.84
N GLU A 88 -15.50 -6.04 -11.20
CA GLU A 88 -16.92 -5.74 -10.98
C GLU A 88 -17.30 -5.65 -9.49
N PHE A 89 -16.57 -6.33 -8.60
CA PHE A 89 -16.78 -6.37 -7.15
C PHE A 89 -15.92 -5.36 -6.41
N GLU A 90 -14.95 -4.74 -7.08
CA GLU A 90 -14.00 -3.81 -6.50
C GLU A 90 -14.51 -2.37 -6.58
N LYS A 91 -14.41 -1.64 -5.49
CA LYS A 91 -14.63 -0.20 -5.43
C LYS A 91 -13.35 0.56 -5.69
N PHE A 92 -12.24 0.03 -5.17
CA PHE A 92 -10.94 0.70 -5.16
C PHE A 92 -9.84 -0.34 -4.89
N VAL A 93 -8.76 -0.25 -5.63
CA VAL A 93 -7.53 -1.01 -5.38
C VAL A 93 -6.40 -0.02 -5.21
N PHE A 94 -5.71 -0.08 -4.09
CA PHE A 94 -4.54 0.76 -3.81
C PHE A 94 -3.36 -0.12 -3.43
N ILE A 95 -2.25 0.07 -4.12
CA ILE A 95 -1.05 -0.74 -3.96
C ILE A 95 0.13 0.18 -3.73
N THR A 96 0.89 -0.04 -2.66
CA THR A 96 2.13 0.67 -2.38
C THR A 96 3.35 -0.25 -2.44
N GLY A 97 4.52 0.33 -2.69
CA GLY A 97 5.80 -0.37 -2.70
C GLY A 97 6.92 0.57 -3.15
N ILE A 98 8.16 0.17 -2.93
CA ILE A 98 9.34 0.97 -3.28
C ILE A 98 9.92 0.64 -4.65
N THR A 99 9.63 -0.54 -5.20
CA THR A 99 10.09 -0.94 -6.53
C THR A 99 9.14 -0.42 -7.60
N LYS A 100 9.69 0.18 -8.66
CA LYS A 100 8.85 0.62 -9.77
C LYS A 100 8.07 -0.54 -10.37
N PHE A 101 6.78 -0.38 -10.42
CA PHE A 101 5.78 -1.30 -10.93
C PHE A 101 6.12 -1.90 -12.31
N THR A 102 6.71 -1.09 -13.20
CA THR A 102 7.07 -1.49 -14.56
C THR A 102 8.27 -2.44 -14.64
N GLN A 103 9.06 -2.56 -13.59
CA GLN A 103 10.25 -3.41 -13.58
C GLN A 103 9.95 -4.86 -13.20
N ILE A 104 8.79 -5.10 -12.60
CA ILE A 104 8.37 -6.44 -12.24
C ILE A 104 7.36 -6.90 -13.30
N SER A 105 7.69 -7.91 -14.08
CA SER A 105 6.80 -8.52 -15.10
C SER A 105 5.47 -9.04 -14.55
N LEU A 106 5.31 -8.96 -13.24
CA LEU A 106 4.12 -9.25 -12.47
C LEU A 106 2.89 -8.48 -12.94
N PHE A 107 3.09 -7.23 -13.33
CA PHE A 107 1.99 -6.29 -13.58
C PHE A 107 1.62 -6.11 -15.05
N SER A 108 2.27 -6.83 -15.96
CA SER A 108 1.80 -6.90 -17.35
C SER A 108 0.35 -7.41 -17.44
N VAL A 109 -0.14 -8.09 -16.40
CA VAL A 109 -1.52 -8.60 -16.29
C VAL A 109 -2.48 -7.52 -15.76
N LEU A 110 -2.00 -6.50 -15.02
CA LEU A 110 -2.80 -5.47 -14.36
C LEU A 110 -2.77 -4.15 -15.16
N ASN A 111 -3.41 -4.14 -16.31
CA ASN A 111 -3.51 -2.95 -17.15
C ASN A 111 -4.60 -1.95 -16.71
N ASN A 112 -5.31 -2.24 -15.62
CA ASN A 112 -6.34 -1.40 -15.02
C ASN A 112 -5.83 -0.50 -13.88
N LEU A 113 -4.55 -0.61 -13.51
CA LEU A 113 -3.94 0.24 -12.48
C LEU A 113 -3.26 1.46 -13.12
N SER A 114 -3.41 2.60 -12.46
CA SER A 114 -2.72 3.85 -12.80
C SER A 114 -1.57 4.08 -11.82
N ASN A 115 -0.38 4.36 -12.34
CA ASN A 115 0.74 4.74 -11.50
C ASN A 115 0.62 6.22 -11.12
N ILE A 116 0.42 6.49 -9.85
CA ILE A 116 0.23 7.84 -9.30
C ILE A 116 1.44 8.35 -8.51
N SER A 117 2.53 7.57 -8.46
CA SER A 117 3.70 7.85 -7.60
C SER A 117 4.34 9.22 -7.84
N PHE A 118 4.22 9.76 -9.06
CA PHE A 118 4.84 11.02 -9.46
C PHE A 118 3.86 11.93 -10.21
N THR A 119 2.58 11.85 -9.89
CA THR A 119 1.58 12.76 -10.46
C THR A 119 1.38 13.95 -9.53
N PRO A 120 1.38 15.19 -10.02
CA PRO A 120 1.22 16.38 -9.19
C PRO A 120 -0.02 16.36 -8.29
N GLU A 121 -1.12 15.82 -8.80
CA GLU A 121 -2.38 15.73 -8.08
C GLU A 121 -2.33 14.81 -6.86
N ASN A 122 -1.36 13.90 -6.81
CA ASN A 122 -1.20 12.92 -5.74
C ASN A 122 0.09 13.14 -4.93
N ALA A 123 0.76 14.25 -5.13
CA ALA A 123 2.05 14.50 -4.51
C ALA A 123 2.03 14.52 -2.98
N ALA A 124 0.91 14.91 -2.40
CA ALA A 124 0.70 14.97 -0.96
C ALA A 124 -0.01 13.73 -0.38
N ILE A 125 -0.07 12.61 -1.13
CA ILE A 125 -0.72 11.40 -0.63
C ILE A 125 0.08 10.69 0.48
N CYS A 126 1.38 10.94 0.52
CA CYS A 126 2.28 10.43 1.56
C CYS A 126 3.00 11.60 2.22
N GLY A 127 3.25 11.46 3.54
CA GLY A 127 3.84 12.51 4.35
C GLY A 127 2.80 13.49 4.89
N ILE A 128 3.27 14.62 5.40
CA ILE A 128 2.44 15.66 6.03
C ILE A 128 2.77 16.98 5.34
N THR A 129 1.76 17.66 4.82
CA THR A 129 1.93 19.00 4.23
C THR A 129 2.09 20.07 5.31
N GLU A 130 2.60 21.24 4.93
CA GLU A 130 2.75 22.36 5.86
C GLU A 130 1.39 22.82 6.42
N GLU A 131 0.33 22.79 5.59
CA GLU A 131 -1.03 23.11 6.03
C GLU A 131 -1.52 22.09 7.05
N GLU A 132 -1.36 20.82 6.79
CA GLU A 132 -1.76 19.74 7.71
C GLU A 132 -0.96 19.80 9.01
N MET A 133 0.32 20.15 8.96
CA MET A 133 1.13 20.34 10.15
C MET A 133 0.58 21.50 11.01
N LYS A 134 0.28 22.63 10.41
CA LYS A 134 -0.29 23.79 11.12
C LYS A 134 -1.69 23.49 11.65
N GLU A 135 -2.50 22.77 10.91
CA GLU A 135 -3.87 22.46 11.31
C GLU A 135 -3.93 21.42 12.43
N ASN A 136 -3.16 20.35 12.34
CA ASN A 136 -3.29 19.20 13.21
C ASN A 136 -2.31 19.17 14.38
N PHE A 137 -1.12 19.81 14.26
CA PHE A 137 -0.04 19.70 15.24
C PHE A 137 0.27 21.02 15.99
N MET A 138 -0.51 22.06 15.80
CA MET A 138 -0.26 23.35 16.46
C MET A 138 -0.18 23.28 18.00
N PRO A 139 -0.98 22.46 18.70
CA PRO A 139 -0.84 22.29 20.15
C PRO A 139 0.52 21.72 20.56
N GLU A 140 1.06 20.75 19.81
CA GLU A 140 2.36 20.13 20.05
C GLU A 140 3.51 21.08 19.72
N ILE A 141 3.39 21.84 18.64
CA ILE A 141 4.36 22.87 18.23
C ILE A 141 4.46 23.95 19.32
N LYS A 142 3.34 24.40 19.89
CA LYS A 142 3.34 25.35 21.01
C LYS A 142 4.02 24.80 22.25
N LYS A 143 3.75 23.57 22.63
CA LYS A 143 4.43 22.92 23.78
C LYS A 143 5.94 22.83 23.55
N MET A 144 6.36 22.48 22.34
CA MET A 144 7.77 22.42 21.97
C MET A 144 8.42 23.81 22.02
N SER A 145 7.75 24.84 21.54
CA SER A 145 8.13 26.23 21.58
C SER A 145 8.40 26.70 23.04
N GLU A 146 7.42 26.46 23.92
CA GLU A 146 7.52 26.80 25.34
C GLU A 146 8.68 26.07 26.04
N ALA A 147 8.80 24.75 25.80
CA ALA A 147 9.83 23.91 26.42
C ALA A 147 11.26 24.32 26.04
N ASN A 148 11.44 24.94 24.87
CA ASN A 148 12.75 25.34 24.36
C ASN A 148 12.99 26.83 24.39
N ASN A 149 12.04 27.62 24.87
CA ASN A 149 12.07 29.10 24.83
C ASN A 149 12.26 29.66 23.40
N TRP A 150 11.64 29.03 22.42
CA TRP A 150 11.60 29.47 21.03
C TRP A 150 10.25 30.12 20.73
N SER A 151 10.19 30.93 19.67
CA SER A 151 8.90 31.32 19.10
C SER A 151 8.24 30.14 18.39
N VAL A 152 6.94 30.21 18.15
CA VAL A 152 6.22 29.20 17.33
C VAL A 152 6.80 29.17 15.92
N GLU A 153 7.15 30.32 15.36
CA GLU A 153 7.77 30.46 14.04
C GLU A 153 9.15 29.81 13.99
N GLU A 154 10.00 30.09 14.97
CA GLU A 154 11.32 29.43 15.08
C GLU A 154 11.20 27.94 15.25
N THR A 155 10.21 27.47 16.01
CA THR A 155 9.95 26.02 16.18
C THR A 155 9.56 25.38 14.85
N HIS A 156 8.72 26.04 14.08
CA HIS A 156 8.31 25.59 12.75
C HIS A 156 9.50 25.53 11.78
N ASP A 157 10.33 26.58 11.73
CA ASP A 157 11.53 26.61 10.88
C ASP A 157 12.52 25.47 11.22
N ARG A 158 12.65 25.15 12.52
CA ARG A 158 13.48 24.05 12.98
C ARG A 158 12.89 22.69 12.58
N LEU A 159 11.58 22.49 12.71
CA LEU A 159 10.92 21.28 12.23
C LEU A 159 11.11 21.12 10.73
N LYS A 160 10.95 22.20 9.98
CA LYS A 160 11.22 22.24 8.54
C LYS A 160 12.66 21.82 8.24
N ALA A 161 13.63 22.40 8.90
CA ALA A 161 15.05 22.10 8.69
C ALA A 161 15.43 20.65 9.03
N TYR A 162 14.68 19.97 9.91
CA TYR A 162 14.94 18.59 10.30
C TYR A 162 14.20 17.55 9.47
N TYR A 163 12.98 17.86 9.03
CA TYR A 163 12.06 16.87 8.49
C TYR A 163 11.64 17.14 7.04
N ASP A 164 11.86 18.37 6.55
CA ASP A 164 11.61 18.73 5.16
C ASP A 164 12.63 18.06 4.22
N GLY A 165 12.20 17.82 2.98
CA GLY A 165 13.09 17.38 1.92
C GLY A 165 12.50 16.35 0.97
N TYR A 166 11.22 16.04 1.07
CA TYR A 166 10.55 15.15 0.12
C TYR A 166 9.80 15.96 -0.94
N HIS A 167 10.23 15.83 -2.20
CA HIS A 167 9.58 16.40 -3.38
C HIS A 167 9.20 15.25 -4.31
N PHE A 168 7.93 14.91 -4.39
CA PHE A 168 7.50 13.72 -5.12
C PHE A 168 7.27 13.94 -6.61
N CYS A 169 7.10 15.17 -7.10
CA CYS A 169 6.76 15.42 -8.49
C CYS A 169 7.57 16.47 -9.20
N ASP A 170 7.80 17.63 -8.63
CA ASP A 170 8.58 18.70 -9.23
C ASP A 170 9.19 19.63 -8.16
N GLU A 171 10.14 20.44 -8.61
CA GLU A 171 10.90 21.38 -7.77
C GLU A 171 10.07 22.56 -7.21
N ASN A 172 8.86 22.77 -7.72
CA ASN A 172 7.95 23.82 -7.26
C ASN A 172 6.88 23.29 -6.31
N MET A 173 6.99 22.05 -5.90
CA MET A 173 6.04 21.44 -5.00
C MET A 173 6.12 21.97 -3.59
N VAL A 174 4.98 21.90 -2.91
CA VAL A 174 4.86 22.08 -1.47
C VAL A 174 5.76 21.09 -0.74
N ASP A 175 6.51 21.59 0.22
CA ASP A 175 7.37 20.78 1.06
C ASP A 175 6.54 19.75 1.83
N ILE A 176 7.02 18.52 1.85
CA ILE A 176 6.41 17.38 2.55
C ILE A 176 7.34 16.96 3.68
N TYR A 177 6.81 16.85 4.88
CA TYR A 177 7.47 16.46 6.11
C TYR A 177 7.36 14.95 6.36
#